data_a20f2b122266cd6082b8559cb1b0a662
#
_entry.id   a20f2b122266cd6082b8559cb1b0a662
#
_cell.length_a   1.000
_cell.length_b   1.000
_cell.length_c   1.000
_cell.angle_alpha   90.00
_cell.angle_beta   90.00
_cell.angle_gamma   90.00
#
_symmetry.space_group_name_H-M   'P 1'
#
loop_
_entity.id
_entity.type
_entity.pdbx_description
1 polymer ?
#
loop_
_entity_poly.entity_id
_entity_poly.type
_entity_poly.pdbx_seq_one_letter_code
_entity_poly.pdbx_strand_id
1 'polypeptide(L)'
;MCFYCGNIYKNHSSELPNASDVLKASVLGTNQDLANYLTSGFWNDYNTSNRKFNLTNTGVNAKNGLLTYNTSGNNYDSDGISYERSLLVDESFKLLENTLGIDFQKTTNSSADIRFSDSFPGAYANSIYSSGNINYANINISNSWNGYLNGYGNYTFQTILHEIGHALGLGHQGSYNNSASYLSDANYTNDSWQTSIMSYFNQSENTSINASYAFLSTFSAVDFIALDDLYNHQGFSLSNS
;
A
#
# COMPACT_ATOMS: atom_id res chain seq x y z
N MET A 1 6.69 8.34 -7.76
CA MET A 1 5.45 8.57 -8.52
C MET A 1 4.95 7.19 -8.90
N CYS A 2 4.02 6.65 -8.13
CA CYS A 2 3.41 5.36 -8.44
C CYS A 2 2.42 5.63 -9.57
N PHE A 3 2.76 5.24 -10.78
CA PHE A 3 1.87 5.33 -11.93
C PHE A 3 1.10 4.03 -12.02
N TYR A 4 -0.19 4.05 -11.74
CA TYR A 4 -1.11 2.98 -12.07
C TYR A 4 -0.74 1.61 -11.48
N CYS A 5 -1.22 1.30 -10.31
CA CYS A 5 -1.47 -0.09 -9.98
C CYS A 5 -2.56 -0.58 -10.94
N GLY A 6 -2.13 -0.99 -12.14
CA GLY A 6 -3.00 -1.47 -13.19
C GLY A 6 -3.79 -2.66 -12.69
N ASN A 7 -4.97 -2.86 -13.27
CA ASN A 7 -5.89 -3.95 -13.01
C ASN A 7 -5.14 -5.27 -12.75
N ILE A 8 -4.94 -5.64 -11.49
CA ILE A 8 -4.24 -6.88 -11.07
C ILE A 8 -5.09 -8.11 -11.47
N TYR A 9 -6.34 -7.89 -11.87
CA TYR A 9 -7.17 -8.89 -12.53
C TYR A 9 -6.84 -8.98 -14.02
N LYS A 10 -5.72 -9.61 -14.36
CA LYS A 10 -5.63 -10.30 -15.65
C LYS A 10 -6.46 -11.57 -15.54
N ASN A 11 -7.42 -11.74 -16.45
CA ASN A 11 -7.99 -13.05 -16.72
C ASN A 11 -6.82 -14.03 -16.93
N HIS A 12 -6.51 -14.84 -15.94
CA HIS A 12 -5.53 -15.89 -16.09
C HIS A 12 -6.05 -16.89 -17.14
N SER A 13 -5.54 -16.80 -18.35
CA SER A 13 -5.40 -17.96 -19.18
C SER A 13 -4.43 -18.88 -18.42
N SER A 14 -4.86 -20.06 -18.05
CA SER A 14 -4.11 -21.10 -17.35
C SER A 14 -3.03 -21.69 -18.27
N GLU A 15 -2.09 -20.90 -18.73
CA GLU A 15 -0.85 -21.40 -19.31
C GLU A 15 0.07 -21.74 -18.15
N LEU A 16 0.25 -23.03 -17.91
CA LEU A 16 1.31 -23.52 -17.04
C LEU A 16 2.65 -22.97 -17.55
N PRO A 17 3.50 -22.45 -16.65
CA PRO A 17 4.83 -21.98 -17.05
C PRO A 17 5.57 -23.08 -17.77
N ASN A 18 6.25 -22.74 -18.87
CA ASN A 18 7.09 -23.68 -19.59
C ASN A 18 8.21 -24.17 -18.67
N ALA A 19 8.59 -25.42 -18.78
CA ALA A 19 9.66 -26.05 -17.98
C ALA A 19 11.05 -25.40 -18.14
N SER A 20 11.18 -24.36 -18.96
CA SER A 20 12.37 -23.54 -19.18
C SER A 20 12.38 -22.23 -18.37
N ASP A 21 11.29 -21.86 -17.74
CA ASP A 21 11.21 -20.60 -16.99
C ASP A 21 11.87 -20.77 -15.63
N VAL A 22 13.05 -20.23 -15.47
CA VAL A 22 13.79 -20.23 -14.20
C VAL A 22 13.32 -19.04 -13.38
N LEU A 23 12.86 -19.28 -12.15
CA LEU A 23 12.53 -18.24 -11.20
C LEU A 23 13.73 -17.33 -10.98
N LYS A 24 13.56 -16.01 -11.17
CA LYS A 24 14.60 -15.01 -10.93
C LYS A 24 15.01 -14.99 -9.45
N ALA A 25 14.03 -15.01 -8.55
CA ALA A 25 14.29 -15.03 -7.12
C ALA A 25 14.87 -16.38 -6.69
N SER A 26 15.98 -16.35 -6.00
CA SER A 26 16.66 -17.55 -5.47
C SER A 26 16.78 -17.57 -3.95
N VAL A 27 16.34 -16.51 -3.27
CA VAL A 27 16.53 -16.31 -1.83
C VAL A 27 15.18 -16.11 -1.15
N LEU A 28 15.00 -16.80 -0.03
CA LEU A 28 13.91 -16.56 0.90
C LEU A 28 14.24 -15.31 1.71
N GLY A 29 13.42 -14.26 1.59
CA GLY A 29 13.58 -13.06 2.40
C GLY A 29 13.12 -13.29 3.85
N THR A 30 13.89 -12.78 4.80
CA THR A 30 13.37 -12.62 6.17
C THR A 30 12.32 -11.51 6.21
N ASN A 31 11.51 -11.45 7.26
CA ASN A 31 10.54 -10.34 7.40
C ASN A 31 11.24 -8.97 7.34
N GLN A 32 12.44 -8.86 7.89
CA GLN A 32 13.20 -7.60 7.84
C GLN A 32 13.76 -7.30 6.44
N ASP A 33 14.20 -8.30 5.68
CA ASP A 33 14.64 -8.08 4.29
C ASP A 33 13.48 -7.55 3.44
N LEU A 34 12.29 -8.15 3.59
CA LEU A 34 11.08 -7.74 2.92
C LEU A 34 10.65 -6.32 3.35
N ALA A 35 10.68 -6.01 4.65
CA ALA A 35 10.36 -4.69 5.17
C ALA A 35 11.35 -3.60 4.69
N ASN A 36 12.65 -3.91 4.68
CA ASN A 36 13.68 -3.03 4.14
C ASN A 36 13.47 -2.73 2.65
N TYR A 37 12.99 -3.72 1.91
CA TYR A 37 12.69 -3.49 0.50
C TYR A 37 11.50 -2.54 0.32
N LEU A 38 10.43 -2.70 1.11
CA LEU A 38 9.27 -1.80 1.09
C LEU A 38 9.63 -0.34 1.43
N THR A 39 10.57 -0.13 2.35
CA THR A 39 10.91 1.21 2.86
C THR A 39 12.00 1.90 2.07
N SER A 40 12.90 1.17 1.44
CA SER A 40 14.06 1.74 0.74
C SER A 40 14.44 1.05 -0.56
N GLY A 41 14.42 -0.28 -0.63
CA GLY A 41 14.83 -1.03 -1.82
C GLY A 41 14.05 -0.64 -3.07
N PHE A 42 12.73 -0.64 -2.98
CA PHE A 42 11.86 -0.20 -4.08
C PHE A 42 12.19 1.22 -4.58
N TRP A 43 12.35 2.16 -3.67
CA TRP A 43 12.64 3.55 -4.04
C TRP A 43 14.01 3.71 -4.69
N ASN A 44 15.01 2.94 -4.22
CA ASN A 44 16.35 2.91 -4.80
C ASN A 44 16.32 2.36 -6.24
N ASP A 45 15.58 1.28 -6.50
CA ASP A 45 15.45 0.69 -7.83
C ASP A 45 14.84 1.68 -8.85
N TYR A 46 13.96 2.57 -8.37
CA TYR A 46 13.37 3.63 -9.20
C TYR A 46 14.15 4.96 -9.16
N ASN A 47 15.35 4.99 -8.57
CA ASN A 47 16.17 6.20 -8.42
C ASN A 47 15.40 7.38 -7.80
N THR A 48 14.55 7.08 -6.83
CA THR A 48 13.76 8.08 -6.10
C THR A 48 14.05 8.02 -4.61
N SER A 49 13.78 9.11 -3.90
CA SER A 49 13.94 9.12 -2.44
C SER A 49 12.81 8.34 -1.77
N ASN A 50 13.16 7.54 -0.77
CA ASN A 50 12.21 7.08 0.22
C ASN A 50 11.52 8.27 0.89
N ARG A 51 10.31 8.05 1.38
CA ARG A 51 9.47 9.14 1.90
C ARG A 51 8.57 8.64 3.01
N LYS A 52 8.20 9.56 3.91
CA LYS A 52 7.26 9.33 5.00
C LYS A 52 6.64 10.64 5.45
N PHE A 53 5.56 10.60 6.21
CA PHE A 53 5.09 11.79 6.89
C PHE A 53 6.04 12.17 8.03
N ASN A 54 6.24 13.47 8.22
CA ASN A 54 6.94 14.00 9.39
C ASN A 54 5.90 14.19 10.51
N LEU A 55 5.77 13.20 11.39
CA LEU A 55 4.82 13.22 12.52
C LEU A 55 5.35 14.00 13.74
N THR A 56 6.57 14.54 13.67
CA THR A 56 7.08 15.41 14.73
C THR A 56 6.39 16.78 14.69
N ASN A 57 6.69 17.63 15.67
CA ASN A 57 6.13 18.97 15.77
C ASN A 57 7.00 20.06 15.09
N THR A 58 8.11 19.67 14.44
CA THR A 58 9.06 20.61 13.80
C THR A 58 9.54 20.10 12.46
N GLY A 59 10.08 20.99 11.65
CA GLY A 59 10.69 20.69 10.37
C GLY A 59 9.72 20.73 9.19
N VAL A 60 10.19 20.27 8.03
CA VAL A 60 9.44 20.33 6.77
C VAL A 60 8.22 19.42 6.85
N ASN A 61 7.06 19.97 6.52
CA ASN A 61 5.76 19.25 6.50
C ASN A 61 5.39 18.58 7.83
N ALA A 62 5.79 19.14 8.98
CA ALA A 62 5.48 18.61 10.31
C ALA A 62 3.97 18.49 10.55
N LYS A 63 3.51 17.35 11.09
CA LYS A 63 2.09 16.99 11.31
C LYS A 63 1.70 16.92 12.78
N ASN A 64 2.68 17.02 13.69
CA ASN A 64 2.44 17.01 15.14
C ASN A 64 1.64 15.80 15.65
N GLY A 65 1.98 14.60 15.14
CA GLY A 65 1.37 13.33 15.56
C GLY A 65 0.03 13.00 14.93
N LEU A 66 -0.55 13.93 14.15
CA LEU A 66 -1.89 13.77 13.59
C LEU A 66 -1.85 13.80 12.06
N LEU A 67 -2.48 12.84 11.41
CA LEU A 67 -2.76 12.84 9.98
C LEU A 67 -4.25 13.01 9.72
N THR A 68 -4.60 13.95 8.86
CA THR A 68 -5.98 14.14 8.43
C THR A 68 -6.27 13.37 7.14
N TYR A 69 -7.47 12.81 6.99
CA TYR A 69 -7.89 12.18 5.74
C TYR A 69 -9.28 12.63 5.30
N ASN A 70 -9.51 12.69 3.98
CA ASN A 70 -10.75 13.13 3.37
C ASN A 70 -11.25 12.12 2.34
N THR A 71 -12.49 11.67 2.51
CA THR A 71 -13.23 10.76 1.62
C THR A 71 -14.43 11.43 0.93
N SER A 72 -14.75 12.70 1.29
CA SER A 72 -16.00 13.38 0.92
C SER A 72 -15.86 14.26 -0.32
N GLY A 73 -14.66 14.39 -0.85
CA GLY A 73 -14.38 15.21 -2.02
C GLY A 73 -13.22 16.18 -1.82
N ASN A 74 -12.52 16.45 -2.88
CA ASN A 74 -11.35 17.31 -2.93
C ASN A 74 -11.22 17.98 -4.30
N ASN A 75 -10.13 18.68 -4.58
CA ASN A 75 -9.95 19.40 -5.85
C ASN A 75 -9.81 18.50 -7.09
N TYR A 76 -9.54 17.21 -6.91
CA TYR A 76 -9.42 16.22 -7.99
C TYR A 76 -10.72 15.46 -8.22
N ASP A 77 -11.57 15.39 -7.21
CA ASP A 77 -12.81 14.63 -7.22
C ASP A 77 -13.78 15.31 -6.26
N SER A 78 -14.82 15.93 -6.80
CA SER A 78 -15.71 16.83 -6.03
C SER A 78 -16.67 16.09 -5.11
N ASP A 79 -16.99 14.83 -5.38
CA ASP A 79 -17.91 13.98 -4.62
C ASP A 79 -17.19 12.90 -3.78
N GLY A 80 -15.87 12.71 -4.03
CA GLY A 80 -15.03 11.81 -3.27
C GLY A 80 -15.31 10.34 -3.60
N ILE A 81 -15.38 9.48 -2.60
CA ILE A 81 -15.65 8.05 -2.75
C ILE A 81 -16.99 7.67 -2.15
N SER A 82 -17.57 6.53 -2.54
CA SER A 82 -18.86 6.07 -2.01
C SER A 82 -18.83 5.94 -0.48
N TYR A 83 -20.02 6.06 0.14
CA TYR A 83 -20.16 5.92 1.59
C TYR A 83 -19.61 4.57 2.11
N GLU A 84 -19.90 3.49 1.40
CA GLU A 84 -19.45 2.14 1.77
C GLU A 84 -17.93 2.03 1.74
N ARG A 85 -17.28 2.58 0.71
CA ARG A 85 -15.81 2.62 0.62
C ARG A 85 -15.21 3.51 1.71
N SER A 86 -15.88 4.61 2.03
CA SER A 86 -15.48 5.50 3.12
C SER A 86 -15.45 4.78 4.47
N LEU A 87 -16.41 3.88 4.74
CA LEU A 87 -16.39 3.05 5.96
C LEU A 87 -15.17 2.09 5.98
N LEU A 88 -14.81 1.50 4.84
CA LEU A 88 -13.62 0.65 4.75
C LEU A 88 -12.32 1.44 4.99
N VAL A 89 -12.26 2.68 4.51
CA VAL A 89 -11.14 3.59 4.81
C VAL A 89 -11.07 3.91 6.30
N ASP A 90 -12.21 4.22 6.93
CA ASP A 90 -12.29 4.52 8.36
C ASP A 90 -11.75 3.34 9.21
N GLU A 91 -12.14 2.11 8.87
CA GLU A 91 -11.64 0.91 9.57
C GLU A 91 -10.14 0.65 9.29
N SER A 92 -9.65 0.97 8.10
CA SER A 92 -8.22 0.85 7.78
C SER A 92 -7.37 1.78 8.64
N PHE A 93 -7.78 3.02 8.82
CA PHE A 93 -7.06 3.97 9.67
C PHE A 93 -7.17 3.61 11.15
N LYS A 94 -8.33 3.16 11.62
CA LYS A 94 -8.50 2.67 12.99
C LYS A 94 -7.60 1.46 13.31
N LEU A 95 -7.39 0.56 12.34
CA LEU A 95 -6.43 -0.53 12.47
C LEU A 95 -5.00 0.01 12.69
N LEU A 96 -4.60 1.01 11.89
CA LEU A 96 -3.27 1.64 11.99
C LEU A 96 -3.10 2.43 13.29
N GLU A 97 -4.13 3.16 13.75
CA GLU A 97 -4.13 3.83 15.05
C GLU A 97 -3.85 2.85 16.18
N ASN A 98 -4.62 1.75 16.21
CA ASN A 98 -4.51 0.73 17.26
C ASN A 98 -3.17 -0.03 17.22
N THR A 99 -2.48 -0.04 16.07
CA THR A 99 -1.25 -0.83 15.89
C THR A 99 0.02 0.01 16.00
N LEU A 100 -0.01 1.25 15.48
CA LEU A 100 1.16 2.12 15.42
C LEU A 100 1.06 3.33 16.36
N GLY A 101 -0.12 3.62 16.90
CA GLY A 101 -0.37 4.79 17.73
C GLY A 101 -0.36 6.12 16.96
N ILE A 102 -0.47 6.09 15.63
CA ILE A 102 -0.60 7.30 14.81
C ILE A 102 -2.06 7.76 14.83
N ASP A 103 -2.32 8.99 15.23
CA ASP A 103 -3.66 9.55 15.19
C ASP A 103 -4.10 9.90 13.77
N PHE A 104 -5.28 9.40 13.35
CA PHE A 104 -5.90 9.74 12.07
C PHE A 104 -7.25 10.42 12.27
N GLN A 105 -7.43 11.58 11.69
CA GLN A 105 -8.67 12.35 11.82
C GLN A 105 -9.37 12.53 10.48
N LYS A 106 -10.60 12.04 10.39
CA LYS A 106 -11.46 12.28 9.23
C LYS A 106 -11.87 13.75 9.16
N THR A 107 -11.83 14.33 7.96
CA THR A 107 -12.20 15.73 7.73
C THR A 107 -12.85 15.88 6.34
N THR A 108 -13.61 16.93 6.17
CA THR A 108 -14.12 17.38 4.86
C THR A 108 -13.22 18.43 4.20
N ASN A 109 -12.09 18.76 4.83
CA ASN A 109 -11.15 19.71 4.26
C ASN A 109 -10.47 19.15 3.01
N SER A 110 -10.59 19.84 1.88
CA SER A 110 -9.96 19.47 0.62
C SER A 110 -8.41 19.47 0.67
N SER A 111 -7.83 20.04 1.71
CA SER A 111 -6.38 20.09 1.97
C SER A 111 -5.91 19.03 2.97
N ALA A 112 -6.72 17.99 3.26
CA ALA A 112 -6.32 16.88 4.11
C ALA A 112 -4.99 16.25 3.68
N ASP A 113 -4.29 15.61 4.61
CA ASP A 113 -3.00 14.97 4.37
C ASP A 113 -3.11 13.76 3.45
N ILE A 114 -4.20 12.99 3.57
CA ILE A 114 -4.52 11.86 2.69
C ILE A 114 -5.91 12.09 2.07
N ARG A 115 -6.00 12.07 0.75
CA ARG A 115 -7.22 12.42 0.01
C ARG A 115 -7.62 11.27 -0.88
N PHE A 116 -8.88 10.88 -0.79
CA PHE A 116 -9.43 9.79 -1.59
C PHE A 116 -10.24 10.32 -2.76
N SER A 117 -10.20 9.60 -3.89
CA SER A 117 -10.98 9.80 -5.09
C SER A 117 -11.33 8.47 -5.74
N ASP A 118 -12.34 8.44 -6.61
CA ASP A 118 -12.70 7.25 -7.38
C ASP A 118 -13.04 7.55 -8.84
N SER A 119 -12.89 8.79 -9.27
CA SER A 119 -13.24 9.28 -10.61
C SER A 119 -12.27 8.90 -11.71
N PHE A 120 -11.07 8.42 -11.38
CA PHE A 120 -10.05 8.06 -12.35
C PHE A 120 -9.92 6.55 -12.54
N PRO A 121 -9.46 6.07 -13.72
CA PRO A 121 -9.24 4.64 -13.95
C PRO A 121 -8.16 4.07 -13.03
N GLY A 122 -8.34 2.81 -12.61
CA GLY A 122 -7.35 2.06 -11.83
C GLY A 122 -7.30 2.44 -10.34
N ALA A 123 -6.32 1.88 -9.63
CA ALA A 123 -5.97 2.27 -8.27
C ALA A 123 -4.52 2.74 -8.22
N TYR A 124 -4.26 3.77 -7.43
CA TYR A 124 -2.91 4.31 -7.23
C TYR A 124 -2.88 5.28 -6.05
N ALA A 125 -1.71 5.40 -5.43
CA ALA A 125 -1.40 6.47 -4.51
C ALA A 125 -0.27 7.35 -5.06
N ASN A 126 -0.41 8.65 -4.92
CA ASN A 126 0.56 9.63 -5.38
C ASN A 126 0.87 10.65 -4.29
N SER A 127 2.12 10.70 -3.85
CA SER A 127 2.58 11.58 -2.78
C SER A 127 3.32 12.79 -3.32
N ILE A 128 3.00 13.98 -2.80
CA ILE A 128 3.80 15.19 -2.95
C ILE A 128 4.68 15.32 -1.72
N TYR A 129 5.99 15.40 -1.91
CA TYR A 129 6.96 15.39 -0.82
C TYR A 129 8.14 16.33 -1.09
N SER A 130 8.81 16.73 -0.03
CA SER A 130 10.04 17.51 -0.06
C SER A 130 11.01 17.01 1.00
N SER A 131 12.28 16.81 0.63
CA SER A 131 13.33 16.31 1.53
C SER A 131 12.92 15.02 2.26
N GLY A 132 12.24 14.08 1.56
CA GLY A 132 11.77 12.83 2.12
C GLY A 132 10.51 12.93 3.00
N ASN A 133 10.01 14.15 3.27
CA ASN A 133 8.81 14.35 4.07
C ASN A 133 7.58 14.59 3.17
N ILE A 134 6.59 13.71 3.29
CA ILE A 134 5.33 13.81 2.54
C ILE A 134 4.57 15.05 3.02
N ASN A 135 4.13 15.87 2.08
CA ASN A 135 3.23 16.99 2.34
C ASN A 135 1.77 16.49 2.37
N TYR A 136 1.39 15.78 1.31
CA TYR A 136 0.09 15.10 1.22
C TYR A 136 0.17 13.95 0.21
N ALA A 137 -0.79 13.02 0.29
CA ALA A 137 -0.98 11.94 -0.65
C ALA A 137 -2.41 11.95 -1.22
N ASN A 138 -2.54 11.63 -2.51
CA ASN A 138 -3.83 11.37 -3.15
C ASN A 138 -3.91 9.88 -3.46
N ILE A 139 -5.02 9.25 -3.07
CA ILE A 139 -5.35 7.86 -3.36
C ILE A 139 -6.55 7.87 -4.31
N ASN A 140 -6.46 7.14 -5.40
CA ASN A 140 -7.58 6.89 -6.30
C ASN A 140 -7.88 5.39 -6.35
N ILE A 141 -9.15 5.02 -6.25
CA ILE A 141 -9.62 3.64 -6.46
C ILE A 141 -10.88 3.73 -7.32
N SER A 142 -10.75 3.43 -8.60
CA SER A 142 -11.81 3.62 -9.60
C SER A 142 -13.17 3.09 -9.14
N ASN A 143 -14.21 3.90 -9.32
CA ASN A 143 -15.59 3.51 -9.05
C ASN A 143 -16.09 2.40 -9.99
N SER A 144 -15.47 2.26 -11.16
CA SER A 144 -15.78 1.19 -12.12
C SER A 144 -15.24 -0.19 -11.73
N TRP A 145 -14.44 -0.27 -10.68
CA TRP A 145 -13.96 -1.55 -10.18
C TRP A 145 -15.11 -2.33 -9.53
N ASN A 146 -15.39 -3.49 -10.10
CA ASN A 146 -16.50 -4.37 -9.73
C ASN A 146 -16.32 -5.08 -8.37
N GLY A 147 -15.63 -4.47 -7.46
CA GLY A 147 -15.55 -4.90 -6.08
C GLY A 147 -16.74 -4.42 -5.25
N TYR A 148 -17.96 -4.46 -5.78
CA TYR A 148 -19.19 -3.97 -5.15
C TYR A 148 -19.55 -4.61 -3.85
N LEU A 149 -18.89 -5.66 -3.52
CA LEU A 149 -19.04 -6.26 -2.22
C LEU A 149 -18.20 -5.46 -1.25
N ASN A 150 -18.73 -4.35 -0.84
CA ASN A 150 -18.21 -3.48 0.20
C ASN A 150 -18.19 -4.27 1.50
N GLY A 151 -17.11 -4.98 1.75
CA GLY A 151 -16.94 -5.82 2.91
C GLY A 151 -15.50 -6.23 3.08
N TYR A 152 -15.18 -6.62 4.30
CA TYR A 152 -13.90 -7.21 4.63
C TYR A 152 -13.71 -8.50 3.82
N GLY A 153 -12.48 -8.75 3.35
CA GLY A 153 -12.15 -9.97 2.61
C GLY A 153 -12.53 -9.92 1.14
N ASN A 154 -12.66 -8.74 0.54
CA ASN A 154 -12.74 -8.57 -0.90
C ASN A 154 -11.57 -7.76 -1.46
N TYR A 155 -11.44 -7.77 -2.78
CA TYR A 155 -10.34 -7.11 -3.48
C TYR A 155 -10.31 -5.59 -3.28
N THR A 156 -11.47 -4.94 -3.21
CA THR A 156 -11.54 -3.48 -2.99
C THR A 156 -10.97 -3.10 -1.64
N PHE A 157 -11.26 -3.87 -0.57
CA PHE A 157 -10.71 -3.60 0.75
C PHE A 157 -9.18 -3.82 0.79
N GLN A 158 -8.70 -4.93 0.21
CA GLN A 158 -7.27 -5.17 0.06
C GLN A 158 -6.58 -4.03 -0.70
N THR A 159 -7.21 -3.51 -1.77
CA THR A 159 -6.68 -2.39 -2.54
C THR A 159 -6.65 -1.09 -1.72
N ILE A 160 -7.67 -0.80 -0.93
CA ILE A 160 -7.67 0.35 -0.01
C ILE A 160 -6.47 0.29 0.93
N LEU A 161 -6.23 -0.85 1.56
CA LEU A 161 -5.07 -1.05 2.45
C LEU A 161 -3.74 -0.89 1.70
N HIS A 162 -3.62 -1.47 0.48
CA HIS A 162 -2.44 -1.35 -0.37
C HIS A 162 -2.12 0.12 -0.69
N GLU A 163 -3.10 0.89 -1.15
CA GLU A 163 -2.90 2.29 -1.50
C GLU A 163 -2.62 3.17 -0.26
N ILE A 164 -3.19 2.84 0.89
CA ILE A 164 -2.83 3.48 2.16
C ILE A 164 -1.36 3.17 2.51
N GLY A 165 -0.89 1.95 2.29
CA GLY A 165 0.53 1.59 2.45
C GLY A 165 1.44 2.50 1.64
N HIS A 166 1.14 2.72 0.36
CA HIS A 166 1.87 3.68 -0.48
C HIS A 166 1.77 5.13 0.02
N ALA A 167 0.59 5.56 0.44
CA ALA A 167 0.40 6.91 0.98
C ALA A 167 1.24 7.15 2.24
N LEU A 168 1.49 6.10 3.03
CA LEU A 168 2.33 6.14 4.22
C LEU A 168 3.83 5.95 3.92
N GLY A 169 4.23 5.68 2.67
CA GLY A 169 5.62 5.63 2.24
C GLY A 169 6.15 4.24 1.86
N LEU A 170 5.33 3.20 1.88
CA LEU A 170 5.75 1.88 1.42
C LEU A 170 5.85 1.82 -0.10
N GLY A 171 6.84 1.11 -0.62
CA GLY A 171 6.95 0.69 -2.01
C GLY A 171 6.30 -0.67 -2.25
N HIS A 172 6.46 -1.24 -3.45
CA HIS A 172 6.11 -2.64 -3.71
C HIS A 172 7.17 -3.60 -3.16
N GLN A 173 6.81 -4.89 -3.08
CA GLN A 173 7.71 -5.93 -2.55
C GLN A 173 8.80 -6.35 -3.55
N GLY A 174 8.76 -5.87 -4.78
CA GLY A 174 9.74 -6.09 -5.84
C GLY A 174 9.86 -4.89 -6.78
N SER A 175 10.82 -4.94 -7.71
CA SER A 175 11.05 -3.88 -8.71
C SER A 175 10.01 -3.93 -9.82
N TYR A 176 8.74 -3.78 -9.47
CA TYR A 176 7.61 -3.78 -10.41
C TYR A 176 6.62 -2.66 -10.08
N ASN A 177 6.00 -2.13 -11.14
CA ASN A 177 5.00 -1.09 -11.05
C ASN A 177 4.15 -1.13 -12.35
N ASN A 178 2.87 -1.40 -12.27
CA ASN A 178 1.85 -1.63 -13.30
C ASN A 178 1.57 -3.10 -13.61
N SER A 179 2.56 -3.92 -13.96
CA SER A 179 2.41 -5.35 -14.22
C SER A 179 3.64 -6.09 -13.76
N ALA A 180 3.45 -7.32 -13.32
CA ALA A 180 4.54 -8.19 -12.90
C ALA A 180 4.22 -9.65 -13.20
N SER A 181 5.25 -10.48 -13.30
CA SER A 181 5.18 -11.94 -13.32
C SER A 181 6.06 -12.47 -12.20
N TYR A 182 5.54 -13.37 -11.38
CA TYR A 182 6.29 -13.92 -10.26
C TYR A 182 7.65 -14.49 -10.68
N LEU A 183 7.68 -15.21 -11.80
CA LEU A 183 8.90 -15.86 -12.27
C LEU A 183 10.01 -14.89 -12.68
N SER A 184 9.66 -13.73 -13.25
CA SER A 184 10.65 -12.77 -13.77
C SER A 184 10.90 -11.58 -12.86
N ASP A 185 9.96 -11.21 -11.99
CA ASP A 185 9.99 -9.91 -11.33
C ASP A 185 10.09 -10.00 -9.80
N ALA A 186 9.78 -11.16 -9.20
CA ALA A 186 9.98 -11.37 -7.76
C ALA A 186 11.44 -11.20 -7.36
N ASN A 187 11.73 -10.48 -6.29
CA ASN A 187 13.06 -10.34 -5.72
C ASN A 187 13.35 -11.42 -4.67
N TYR A 188 12.33 -11.89 -3.98
CA TYR A 188 12.39 -12.93 -2.96
C TYR A 188 11.41 -14.06 -3.30
N THR A 189 11.76 -15.29 -2.94
CA THR A 189 10.91 -16.46 -3.22
C THR A 189 9.59 -16.44 -2.46
N ASN A 190 9.48 -15.68 -1.38
CA ASN A 190 8.26 -15.50 -0.60
C ASN A 190 7.54 -14.16 -0.87
N ASP A 191 7.87 -13.49 -1.98
CA ASP A 191 7.10 -12.33 -2.44
C ASP A 191 5.67 -12.74 -2.83
N SER A 192 4.71 -12.45 -1.97
CA SER A 192 3.29 -12.77 -2.18
C SER A 192 2.38 -12.02 -1.22
N TRP A 193 1.07 -12.01 -1.48
CA TRP A 193 0.06 -11.49 -0.55
C TRP A 193 0.12 -12.14 0.84
N GLN A 194 0.63 -13.35 0.95
CA GLN A 194 0.77 -14.01 2.25
C GLN A 194 1.82 -13.31 3.15
N THR A 195 2.80 -12.63 2.57
CA THR A 195 3.88 -11.96 3.31
C THR A 195 3.70 -10.46 3.40
N SER A 196 3.14 -9.83 2.37
CA SER A 196 2.94 -8.38 2.30
C SER A 196 1.75 -8.02 1.43
N ILE A 197 0.92 -7.09 1.89
CA ILE A 197 -0.16 -6.52 1.09
C ILE A 197 0.38 -5.71 -0.09
N MET A 198 1.65 -5.30 -0.03
CA MET A 198 2.34 -4.54 -1.08
C MET A 198 2.86 -5.41 -2.24
N SER A 199 2.70 -6.74 -2.15
CA SER A 199 3.02 -7.66 -3.25
C SER A 199 1.96 -7.62 -4.35
N TYR A 200 2.39 -7.84 -5.60
CA TYR A 200 1.48 -8.03 -6.74
C TYR A 200 1.06 -9.50 -6.92
N PHE A 201 1.75 -10.43 -6.25
CA PHE A 201 1.56 -11.86 -6.45
C PHE A 201 0.61 -12.45 -5.41
N ASN A 202 -0.53 -12.97 -5.87
CA ASN A 202 -1.41 -13.72 -4.99
C ASN A 202 -0.79 -15.10 -4.66
N GLN A 203 -1.42 -15.82 -3.73
CA GLN A 203 -0.93 -17.12 -3.26
C GLN A 203 -0.90 -18.20 -4.35
N SER A 204 -1.64 -18.03 -5.45
CA SER A 204 -1.65 -18.97 -6.58
C SER A 204 -0.56 -18.64 -7.61
N GLU A 205 -0.16 -17.38 -7.72
CA GLU A 205 0.91 -16.94 -8.62
C GLU A 205 2.29 -17.26 -8.06
N ASN A 206 2.46 -17.18 -6.74
CA ASN A 206 3.69 -17.57 -6.09
C ASN A 206 3.76 -19.09 -5.92
N THR A 207 4.49 -19.74 -6.80
CA THR A 207 4.66 -21.20 -6.80
C THR A 207 5.61 -21.72 -5.73
N SER A 208 6.31 -20.85 -5.00
CA SER A 208 7.23 -21.22 -3.92
C SER A 208 6.55 -21.34 -2.55
N ILE A 209 5.30 -20.93 -2.43
CA ILE A 209 4.51 -21.07 -1.19
C ILE A 209 3.33 -21.99 -1.41
N ASN A 210 2.89 -22.63 -0.33
CA ASN A 210 1.68 -23.46 -0.32
C ASN A 210 0.62 -22.78 0.54
N ALA A 211 -0.26 -22.03 -0.07
CA ALA A 211 -1.32 -21.30 0.61
C ALA A 211 -2.59 -21.25 -0.23
N SER A 212 -3.74 -21.20 0.43
CA SER A 212 -5.03 -21.01 -0.23
C SER A 212 -5.17 -19.55 -0.68
N TYR A 213 -5.76 -19.36 -1.85
CA TYR A 213 -6.11 -18.04 -2.35
C TYR A 213 -7.11 -17.34 -1.41
N ALA A 214 -6.77 -16.13 -1.01
CA ALA A 214 -7.64 -15.25 -0.22
C ALA A 214 -7.23 -13.79 -0.40
N PHE A 215 -8.19 -12.87 -0.29
CA PHE A 215 -7.89 -11.46 -0.15
C PHE A 215 -7.47 -11.14 1.28
N LEU A 216 -6.54 -10.22 1.43
CA LEU A 216 -6.11 -9.72 2.72
C LEU A 216 -7.12 -8.71 3.27
N SER A 217 -7.38 -8.79 4.57
CA SER A 217 -8.24 -7.85 5.30
C SER A 217 -7.49 -7.04 6.36
N THR A 218 -6.17 -7.09 6.32
CA THR A 218 -5.25 -6.34 7.19
C THR A 218 -3.88 -6.24 6.53
N PHE A 219 -3.04 -5.33 7.01
CA PHE A 219 -1.61 -5.38 6.78
C PHE A 219 -1.01 -6.66 7.37
N SER A 220 0.03 -7.19 6.74
CA SER A 220 0.77 -8.34 7.25
C SER A 220 1.90 -7.91 8.20
N ALA A 221 2.54 -8.89 8.84
CA ALA A 221 3.65 -8.62 9.75
C ALA A 221 4.80 -7.83 9.09
N VAL A 222 5.11 -8.12 7.82
CA VAL A 222 6.13 -7.40 7.05
C VAL A 222 5.75 -5.94 6.85
N ASP A 223 4.49 -5.66 6.53
CA ASP A 223 4.02 -4.29 6.31
C ASP A 223 4.08 -3.48 7.61
N PHE A 224 3.70 -4.08 8.74
CA PHE A 224 3.80 -3.44 10.05
C PHE A 224 5.24 -3.19 10.47
N ILE A 225 6.18 -4.13 10.24
CA ILE A 225 7.61 -3.91 10.49
C ILE A 225 8.11 -2.74 9.64
N ALA A 226 7.73 -2.68 8.36
CA ALA A 226 8.12 -1.60 7.47
C ALA A 226 7.57 -0.24 7.92
N LEU A 227 6.31 -0.18 8.37
CA LEU A 227 5.73 1.05 8.92
C LEU A 227 6.38 1.44 10.25
N ASP A 228 6.70 0.47 11.10
CA ASP A 228 7.45 0.70 12.33
C ASP A 228 8.83 1.30 12.02
N ASP A 229 9.58 0.75 11.08
CA ASP A 229 10.87 1.28 10.63
C ASP A 229 10.77 2.74 10.13
N LEU A 230 9.65 3.11 9.52
CA LEU A 230 9.44 4.49 9.07
C LEU A 230 9.11 5.45 10.23
N TYR A 231 8.35 5.01 11.23
CA TYR A 231 7.69 5.91 12.19
C TYR A 231 8.15 5.78 13.63
N ASN A 232 8.84 4.69 14.05
CA ASN A 232 9.26 4.48 15.44
C ASN A 232 10.18 5.59 15.98
N HIS A 233 11.07 6.10 15.15
CA HIS A 233 11.97 7.22 15.52
C HIS A 233 11.23 8.55 15.77
N GLN A 234 9.96 8.61 15.43
CA GLN A 234 9.08 9.75 15.66
C GLN A 234 8.13 9.53 16.86
N GLY A 235 8.26 8.39 17.54
CA GLY A 235 7.47 8.04 18.73
C GLY A 235 6.23 7.18 18.43
N PHE A 236 6.07 6.70 17.19
CA PHE A 236 4.94 5.88 16.73
C PHE A 236 5.43 4.49 16.35
N SER A 237 5.13 3.47 17.15
CA SER A 237 5.69 2.15 16.99
C SER A 237 4.77 1.04 17.48
N LEU A 238 5.03 -0.19 17.02
CA LEU A 238 4.36 -1.41 17.46
C LEU A 238 4.47 -1.67 18.96
N SER A 239 5.50 -1.13 19.60
CA SER A 239 5.73 -1.31 21.05
C SER A 239 4.88 -0.40 21.93
N ASN A 240 4.19 0.58 21.34
CA ASN A 240 3.37 1.55 22.06
C ASN A 240 1.85 1.27 21.94
N SER A 241 1.48 0.19 21.25
CA SER A 241 0.10 -0.25 21.03
C SER A 241 -0.40 -1.21 22.12
#